data_797b199e6209f104c67a00e2d402e0b3
#
_entry.id   797b199e6209f104c67a00e2d402e0b3
#
_cell.length_a   1.000
_cell.length_b   1.000
_cell.length_c   1.000
_cell.angle_alpha   90.00
_cell.angle_beta   90.00
_cell.angle_gamma   90.00
#
_symmetry.space_group_name_H-M   'P 1'
#
loop_
_entity.id
_entity.type
_entity.pdbx_description
1 polymer ?
#
loop_
_entity_poly.entity_id
_entity_poly.type
_entity_poly.pdbx_seq_one_letter_code
_entity_poly.pdbx_strand_id
1 'polypeptide(L)'
;TDQAQPLIFSIGYALAQMWMSWGVTPDYILGHSLGEYIAACVAGIFSIEDAVKLVSLRASLMQATTAKGEMWAIHCDAKTARHAIKDQSTKISLAADNAPNSVVISGNDSALKSIINDLKNRSIVAQKLETSHAFHSPLMDEAKRAFEKSCSDVRFSLPQIPLISNLTGSIATEEITSLDYWAEHISRPVLFRQSIESLNQLGISTFLEIGPHPALSTLGLMCSSVDAKWYHSLNRKSENWDSIISTVSKLAETNDIDLKAFDRDYPRHKAELPTYPFDTTSYWLEPLPTQRQSRSQSNRSLLGKAIPLATVSHKIFESELDPIELPVLRDHLINNVPVVSAAGMMSMMLSAVEESSPENHRITWE
;
A
#
# COMPACT_ATOMS: atom_id res chain seq x y z
N THR A 1 4.10 -20.76 25.27
CA THR A 1 4.49 -19.39 24.96
C THR A 1 5.99 -19.17 25.02
N ASP A 2 6.72 -20.02 25.76
CA ASP A 2 8.19 -20.01 25.92
C ASP A 2 8.95 -20.19 24.60
N GLN A 3 8.42 -20.95 23.66
CA GLN A 3 8.99 -21.13 22.30
C GLN A 3 8.43 -20.11 21.30
N ALA A 4 7.14 -19.80 21.38
CA ALA A 4 6.48 -18.96 20.41
C ALA A 4 7.01 -17.51 20.40
N GLN A 5 7.27 -16.92 21.58
CA GLN A 5 7.75 -15.54 21.65
C GLN A 5 9.16 -15.38 21.04
N PRO A 6 10.17 -16.21 21.39
CA PRO A 6 11.49 -16.14 20.76
C PRO A 6 11.43 -16.38 19.23
N LEU A 7 10.58 -17.30 18.76
CA LEU A 7 10.44 -17.55 17.32
C LEU A 7 9.84 -16.36 16.58
N ILE A 8 8.77 -15.77 17.12
CA ILE A 8 8.14 -14.58 16.51
C ILE A 8 9.12 -13.40 16.52
N PHE A 9 9.85 -13.21 17.64
CA PHE A 9 10.90 -12.19 17.73
C PHE A 9 11.97 -12.41 16.65
N SER A 10 12.50 -13.61 16.51
CA SER A 10 13.56 -13.93 15.54
C SER A 10 13.13 -13.68 14.10
N ILE A 11 11.91 -14.12 13.73
CA ILE A 11 11.35 -13.91 12.41
C ILE A 11 11.12 -12.42 12.15
N GLY A 12 10.51 -11.71 13.10
CA GLY A 12 10.22 -10.30 12.96
C GLY A 12 11.48 -9.45 12.85
N TYR A 13 12.49 -9.72 13.68
CA TYR A 13 13.78 -9.03 13.60
C TYR A 13 14.50 -9.30 12.27
N ALA A 14 14.57 -10.57 11.84
CA ALA A 14 15.19 -10.92 10.57
C ALA A 14 14.49 -10.26 9.37
N LEU A 15 13.15 -10.24 9.35
CA LEU A 15 12.37 -9.54 8.32
C LEU A 15 12.63 -8.03 8.34
N ALA A 16 12.70 -7.41 9.52
CA ALA A 16 13.01 -5.99 9.64
C ALA A 16 14.40 -5.67 9.06
N GLN A 17 15.42 -6.47 9.40
CA GLN A 17 16.77 -6.34 8.85
C GLN A 17 16.80 -6.55 7.33
N MET A 18 16.03 -7.50 6.82
CA MET A 18 15.89 -7.74 5.38
C MET A 18 15.33 -6.50 4.67
N TRP A 19 14.22 -5.93 5.13
CA TRP A 19 13.63 -4.73 4.54
C TRP A 19 14.57 -3.52 4.62
N MET A 20 15.23 -3.33 5.75
CA MET A 20 16.24 -2.27 5.92
C MET A 20 17.43 -2.47 4.98
N SER A 21 17.87 -3.72 4.75
CA SER A 21 18.94 -4.02 3.79
C SER A 21 18.57 -3.71 2.34
N TRP A 22 17.30 -3.60 2.03
CA TRP A 22 16.74 -3.17 0.74
C TRP A 22 16.42 -1.66 0.71
N GLY A 23 16.91 -0.90 1.70
CA GLY A 23 16.78 0.55 1.74
C GLY A 23 15.49 1.07 2.35
N VAL A 24 14.62 0.22 2.88
CA VAL A 24 13.43 0.68 3.62
C VAL A 24 13.88 1.30 4.94
N THR A 25 13.66 2.60 5.10
CA THR A 25 14.02 3.35 6.31
C THR A 25 12.75 3.85 7.00
N PRO A 26 12.38 3.31 8.18
CA PRO A 26 11.19 3.77 8.88
C PRO A 26 11.42 5.12 9.55
N ASP A 27 10.45 6.04 9.41
CA ASP A 27 10.43 7.30 10.17
C ASP A 27 9.99 7.07 11.61
N TYR A 28 9.11 6.09 11.82
CA TYR A 28 8.60 5.67 13.13
C TYR A 28 8.50 4.15 13.18
N ILE A 29 8.64 3.61 14.37
CA ILE A 29 8.45 2.18 14.64
C ILE A 29 7.37 2.01 15.70
N LEU A 30 6.50 1.03 15.49
CA LEU A 30 5.44 0.61 16.40
C LEU A 30 5.45 -0.92 16.50
N GLY A 31 5.32 -1.46 17.69
CA GLY A 31 5.07 -2.88 17.89
C GLY A 31 3.68 -3.12 18.50
N HIS A 32 3.27 -4.38 18.60
CA HIS A 32 2.09 -4.79 19.35
C HIS A 32 2.50 -5.90 20.32
N SER A 33 2.43 -5.65 21.61
CA SER A 33 2.88 -6.58 22.66
C SER A 33 4.33 -7.04 22.37
N LEU A 34 4.59 -8.32 22.13
CA LEU A 34 5.92 -8.83 21.79
C LEU A 34 6.59 -8.04 20.63
N GLY A 35 5.80 -7.54 19.70
CA GLY A 35 6.29 -6.73 18.59
C GLY A 35 7.02 -5.47 19.02
N GLU A 36 6.74 -4.93 20.21
CA GLU A 36 7.46 -3.77 20.72
C GLU A 36 8.90 -4.10 21.13
N TYR A 37 9.19 -5.33 21.56
CA TYR A 37 10.57 -5.79 21.77
C TYR A 37 11.36 -5.86 20.46
N ILE A 38 10.70 -6.28 19.36
CA ILE A 38 11.31 -6.26 18.03
C ILE A 38 11.58 -4.81 17.61
N ALA A 39 10.59 -3.94 17.73
CA ALA A 39 10.68 -2.52 17.40
C ALA A 39 11.79 -1.83 18.21
N ALA A 40 11.86 -2.09 19.50
CA ALA A 40 12.89 -1.54 20.39
C ALA A 40 14.30 -2.00 20.03
N CYS A 41 14.48 -3.27 19.68
CA CYS A 41 15.76 -3.79 19.22
C CYS A 41 16.18 -3.13 17.89
N VAL A 42 15.27 -2.98 16.94
CA VAL A 42 15.51 -2.29 15.67
C VAL A 42 15.80 -0.80 15.88
N ALA A 43 15.12 -0.16 16.83
CA ALA A 43 15.35 1.24 17.20
C ALA A 43 16.66 1.45 18.01
N GLY A 44 17.36 0.39 18.38
CA GLY A 44 18.64 0.48 19.12
C GLY A 44 18.47 0.77 20.61
N ILE A 45 17.29 0.52 21.21
CA ILE A 45 17.06 0.69 22.65
C ILE A 45 17.87 -0.33 23.44
N PHE A 46 18.03 -1.54 22.94
CA PHE A 46 18.90 -2.58 23.47
C PHE A 46 19.50 -3.42 22.33
N SER A 47 20.60 -4.11 22.62
CA SER A 47 21.28 -5.00 21.67
C SER A 47 20.42 -6.22 21.33
N ILE A 48 20.75 -6.92 20.24
CA ILE A 48 20.07 -8.18 19.87
C ILE A 48 20.27 -9.24 20.96
N GLU A 49 21.46 -9.29 21.58
CA GLU A 49 21.79 -10.20 22.66
C GLU A 49 20.92 -9.95 23.90
N ASP A 50 20.74 -8.68 24.26
CA ASP A 50 19.88 -8.29 25.37
C ASP A 50 18.40 -8.51 25.04
N ALA A 51 17.98 -8.23 23.79
CA ALA A 51 16.64 -8.53 23.32
C ALA A 51 16.28 -10.03 23.46
N VAL A 52 17.17 -10.92 23.02
CA VAL A 52 16.98 -12.38 23.12
C VAL A 52 16.86 -12.79 24.59
N LYS A 53 17.69 -12.24 25.50
CA LYS A 53 17.59 -12.50 26.94
C LYS A 53 16.25 -12.06 27.50
N LEU A 54 15.85 -10.80 27.22
CA LEU A 54 14.58 -10.22 27.68
C LEU A 54 13.37 -11.02 27.19
N VAL A 55 13.31 -11.33 25.89
CA VAL A 55 12.20 -12.07 25.30
C VAL A 55 12.13 -13.52 25.82
N SER A 56 13.26 -14.20 25.93
CA SER A 56 13.33 -15.56 26.46
C SER A 56 12.90 -15.60 27.92
N LEU A 57 13.36 -14.68 28.74
CA LEU A 57 12.98 -14.58 30.14
C LEU A 57 11.49 -14.25 30.29
N ARG A 58 10.99 -13.24 29.56
CA ARG A 58 9.57 -12.88 29.50
C ARG A 58 8.72 -14.11 29.16
N ALA A 59 9.08 -14.82 28.11
CA ALA A 59 8.37 -15.98 27.64
C ALA A 59 8.33 -17.12 28.67
N SER A 60 9.46 -17.41 29.32
CA SER A 60 9.57 -18.44 30.36
C SER A 60 8.77 -18.06 31.62
N LEU A 61 8.84 -16.84 32.08
CA LEU A 61 8.12 -16.37 33.25
C LEU A 61 6.61 -16.37 33.02
N MET A 62 6.16 -15.92 31.85
CA MET A 62 4.74 -15.97 31.47
C MET A 62 4.24 -17.43 31.31
N GLN A 63 5.08 -18.33 30.80
CA GLN A 63 4.75 -19.76 30.70
C GLN A 63 4.65 -20.43 32.06
N ALA A 64 5.49 -20.04 33.01
CA ALA A 64 5.49 -20.58 34.35
C ALA A 64 4.29 -20.14 35.23
N THR A 65 3.52 -19.14 34.77
CA THR A 65 2.32 -18.66 35.47
C THR A 65 1.27 -19.80 35.58
N THR A 66 0.96 -20.18 36.77
CA THR A 66 -0.02 -21.30 37.07
C THR A 66 -1.47 -20.83 37.09
N ALA A 67 -1.70 -19.53 37.20
CA ALA A 67 -3.04 -18.97 37.26
C ALA A 67 -3.79 -19.17 35.95
N LYS A 68 -4.93 -19.86 36.00
CA LYS A 68 -5.78 -20.11 34.82
C LYS A 68 -6.56 -18.85 34.44
N GLY A 69 -6.54 -18.55 33.17
CA GLY A 69 -7.28 -17.42 32.63
C GLY A 69 -7.40 -17.50 31.12
N GLU A 70 -8.18 -16.59 30.57
CA GLU A 70 -8.54 -16.55 29.17
C GLU A 70 -8.41 -15.12 28.63
N MET A 71 -8.38 -15.03 27.30
CA MET A 71 -8.46 -13.76 26.56
C MET A 71 -9.63 -13.81 25.59
N TRP A 72 -10.34 -12.70 25.48
CA TRP A 72 -11.50 -12.57 24.62
C TRP A 72 -11.45 -11.29 23.81
N ALA A 73 -11.59 -11.42 22.50
CA ALA A 73 -11.83 -10.28 21.61
C ALA A 73 -13.30 -9.86 21.69
N ILE A 74 -13.53 -8.57 21.90
CA ILE A 74 -14.87 -8.00 22.08
C ILE A 74 -15.09 -6.93 21.03
N HIS A 75 -16.22 -7.00 20.34
CA HIS A 75 -16.62 -6.02 19.33
C HIS A 75 -17.34 -4.82 19.99
N CYS A 76 -16.61 -4.03 20.72
CA CYS A 76 -17.07 -2.77 21.31
C CYS A 76 -15.89 -1.81 21.48
N ASP A 77 -16.19 -0.56 21.85
CA ASP A 77 -15.19 0.43 22.22
C ASP A 77 -14.58 0.16 23.62
N ALA A 78 -13.40 0.74 23.85
CA ALA A 78 -12.67 0.56 25.10
C ALA A 78 -13.44 1.08 26.34
N LYS A 79 -14.27 2.13 26.20
CA LYS A 79 -15.08 2.68 27.30
C LYS A 79 -16.14 1.68 27.75
N THR A 80 -16.85 1.08 26.81
CA THR A 80 -17.84 0.01 27.06
C THR A 80 -17.19 -1.19 27.75
N ALA A 81 -16.04 -1.66 27.24
CA ALA A 81 -15.31 -2.77 27.85
C ALA A 81 -14.85 -2.45 29.28
N ARG A 82 -14.23 -1.26 29.49
CA ARG A 82 -13.81 -0.82 30.84
C ARG A 82 -14.98 -0.73 31.81
N HIS A 83 -16.14 -0.26 31.35
CA HIS A 83 -17.33 -0.21 32.17
C HIS A 83 -17.81 -1.61 32.55
N ALA A 84 -17.82 -2.56 31.63
CA ALA A 84 -18.23 -3.94 31.86
C ALA A 84 -17.34 -4.68 32.90
N ILE A 85 -16.02 -4.39 32.89
CA ILE A 85 -15.07 -5.07 33.80
C ILE A 85 -14.82 -4.31 35.11
N LYS A 86 -15.42 -3.12 35.30
CA LYS A 86 -15.11 -2.22 36.42
C LYS A 86 -15.10 -2.89 37.78
N ASP A 87 -16.14 -3.69 38.09
CA ASP A 87 -16.30 -4.35 39.38
C ASP A 87 -15.44 -5.62 39.54
N GLN A 88 -14.72 -6.01 38.47
CA GLN A 88 -13.84 -7.16 38.43
C GLN A 88 -12.38 -6.77 38.09
N SER A 89 -12.02 -5.50 38.24
CA SER A 89 -10.73 -4.94 37.82
C SER A 89 -9.50 -5.58 38.48
N THR A 90 -9.66 -6.25 39.62
CA THR A 90 -8.60 -7.04 40.26
C THR A 90 -8.39 -8.42 39.62
N LYS A 91 -9.31 -8.89 38.78
CA LYS A 91 -9.29 -10.21 38.14
C LYS A 91 -9.26 -10.16 36.62
N ILE A 92 -9.73 -9.06 36.03
CA ILE A 92 -9.85 -8.85 34.60
C ILE A 92 -9.31 -7.47 34.24
N SER A 93 -8.61 -7.37 33.16
CA SER A 93 -8.17 -6.11 32.57
C SER A 93 -8.55 -5.96 31.09
N LEU A 94 -8.57 -4.74 30.61
CA LEU A 94 -8.44 -4.47 29.18
C LEU A 94 -7.00 -4.83 28.78
N ALA A 95 -6.83 -5.85 27.95
CA ALA A 95 -5.52 -6.32 27.50
C ALA A 95 -5.04 -5.58 26.27
N ALA A 96 -5.95 -5.17 25.38
CA ALA A 96 -5.63 -4.37 24.22
C ALA A 96 -6.81 -3.49 23.79
N ASP A 97 -6.50 -2.26 23.38
CA ASP A 97 -7.38 -1.35 22.64
C ASP A 97 -6.89 -1.31 21.20
N ASN A 98 -7.46 -2.18 20.36
CA ASN A 98 -6.93 -2.47 19.02
C ASN A 98 -7.52 -1.58 17.92
N ALA A 99 -8.80 -1.22 18.02
CA ALA A 99 -9.51 -0.39 17.05
C ALA A 99 -10.78 0.22 17.68
N PRO A 100 -11.45 1.17 17.04
CA PRO A 100 -12.63 1.86 17.60
C PRO A 100 -13.71 0.92 18.16
N ASN A 101 -13.88 -0.25 17.55
CA ASN A 101 -14.84 -1.28 17.98
C ASN A 101 -14.18 -2.66 18.14
N SER A 102 -12.91 -2.71 18.52
CA SER A 102 -12.19 -3.97 18.71
C SER A 102 -11.24 -3.87 19.88
N VAL A 103 -11.56 -4.55 20.95
CA VAL A 103 -10.76 -4.62 22.17
C VAL A 103 -10.55 -6.06 22.60
N VAL A 104 -9.56 -6.27 23.46
CA VAL A 104 -9.33 -7.57 24.10
C VAL A 104 -9.42 -7.39 25.60
N ILE A 105 -10.20 -8.23 26.26
CA ILE A 105 -10.21 -8.38 27.72
C ILE A 105 -9.53 -9.68 28.12
N SER A 106 -8.85 -9.67 29.25
CA SER A 106 -8.03 -10.77 29.71
C SER A 106 -8.12 -10.91 31.23
N GLY A 107 -8.15 -12.14 31.74
CA GLY A 107 -8.18 -12.37 33.14
C GLY A 107 -8.69 -13.76 33.54
N ASN A 108 -9.15 -13.87 34.78
CA ASN A 108 -9.63 -15.10 35.35
C ASN A 108 -10.86 -15.65 34.59
N ASP A 109 -10.87 -16.93 34.26
CA ASP A 109 -11.89 -17.58 33.43
C ASP A 109 -13.31 -17.53 34.04
N SER A 110 -13.46 -17.71 35.35
CA SER A 110 -14.77 -17.66 36.02
C SER A 110 -15.34 -16.24 36.03
N ALA A 111 -14.50 -15.23 36.24
CA ALA A 111 -14.90 -13.83 36.22
C ALA A 111 -15.26 -13.38 34.79
N LEU A 112 -14.49 -13.81 33.79
CA LEU A 112 -14.76 -13.53 32.38
C LEU A 112 -16.09 -14.11 31.91
N LYS A 113 -16.43 -15.32 32.29
CA LYS A 113 -17.73 -15.96 31.92
C LYS A 113 -18.94 -15.08 32.25
N SER A 114 -18.95 -14.46 33.44
CA SER A 114 -20.03 -13.54 33.81
C SER A 114 -20.10 -12.32 32.91
N ILE A 115 -18.96 -11.68 32.67
CA ILE A 115 -18.86 -10.49 31.81
C ILE A 115 -19.26 -10.81 30.37
N ILE A 116 -18.77 -11.94 29.82
CA ILE A 116 -19.09 -12.36 28.46
C ILE A 116 -20.60 -12.63 28.29
N ASN A 117 -21.24 -13.23 29.28
CA ASN A 117 -22.69 -13.44 29.24
C ASN A 117 -23.47 -12.12 29.27
N ASP A 118 -23.06 -11.15 30.09
CA ASP A 118 -23.67 -9.82 30.11
C ASP A 118 -23.50 -9.10 28.74
N LEU A 119 -22.29 -9.12 28.18
CA LEU A 119 -22.03 -8.53 26.88
C LEU A 119 -22.84 -9.18 25.74
N LYS A 120 -22.98 -10.50 25.75
CA LYS A 120 -23.83 -11.23 24.79
C LYS A 120 -25.31 -10.88 24.95
N ASN A 121 -25.83 -10.73 26.17
CA ASN A 121 -27.19 -10.27 26.41
C ASN A 121 -27.44 -8.86 25.86
N ARG A 122 -26.40 -8.04 25.76
CA ARG A 122 -26.42 -6.73 25.16
C ARG A 122 -26.13 -6.75 23.64
N SER A 123 -26.16 -7.94 22.99
CA SER A 123 -25.86 -8.15 21.58
C SER A 123 -24.44 -7.75 21.17
N ILE A 124 -23.50 -7.74 22.09
CA ILE A 124 -22.09 -7.48 21.82
C ILE A 124 -21.40 -8.80 21.52
N VAL A 125 -20.76 -8.89 20.34
CA VAL A 125 -20.04 -10.10 19.92
C VAL A 125 -18.76 -10.25 20.73
N ALA A 126 -18.54 -11.46 21.24
CA ALA A 126 -17.35 -11.83 22.00
C ALA A 126 -16.81 -13.17 21.49
N GLN A 127 -15.52 -13.20 21.17
CA GLN A 127 -14.83 -14.38 20.66
C GLN A 127 -13.64 -14.73 21.55
N LYS A 128 -13.56 -15.98 22.01
CA LYS A 128 -12.41 -16.48 22.74
C LYS A 128 -11.18 -16.56 21.85
N LEU A 129 -10.05 -16.08 22.34
CA LEU A 129 -8.75 -16.21 21.67
C LEU A 129 -8.05 -17.49 22.09
N GLU A 130 -7.38 -18.14 21.14
CA GLU A 130 -6.55 -19.32 21.39
C GLU A 130 -5.20 -18.91 21.98
N THR A 131 -5.19 -18.58 23.25
CA THR A 131 -3.98 -18.23 24.01
C THR A 131 -3.77 -19.20 25.16
N SER A 132 -2.50 -19.44 25.51
CA SER A 132 -2.14 -20.33 26.63
C SER A 132 -2.41 -19.72 28.01
N HIS A 133 -2.39 -18.38 28.09
CA HIS A 133 -2.50 -17.64 29.35
C HIS A 133 -3.29 -16.33 29.13
N ALA A 134 -3.70 -15.71 30.23
CA ALA A 134 -4.36 -14.41 30.23
C ALA A 134 -3.31 -13.28 30.26
N PHE A 135 -2.68 -13.05 29.11
CA PHE A 135 -1.69 -11.99 28.96
C PHE A 135 -2.27 -10.60 29.21
N HIS A 136 -1.44 -9.64 29.60
CA HIS A 136 -1.87 -8.26 29.87
C HIS A 136 -2.99 -8.17 30.90
N SER A 137 -2.91 -8.99 31.96
CA SER A 137 -3.89 -9.03 33.06
C SER A 137 -3.21 -9.10 34.43
N PRO A 138 -3.93 -8.89 35.52
CA PRO A 138 -3.40 -9.05 36.87
C PRO A 138 -2.81 -10.44 37.16
N LEU A 139 -3.21 -11.47 36.40
CA LEU A 139 -2.62 -12.81 36.51
C LEU A 139 -1.16 -12.89 36.08
N MET A 140 -0.64 -11.85 35.41
CA MET A 140 0.77 -11.75 35.01
C MET A 140 1.65 -11.00 36.05
N ASP A 141 1.09 -10.53 37.16
CA ASP A 141 1.83 -9.73 38.15
C ASP A 141 2.97 -10.50 38.82
N GLU A 142 2.88 -11.80 38.94
CA GLU A 142 3.99 -12.64 39.43
C GLU A 142 5.12 -12.69 38.42
N ALA A 143 4.82 -12.91 37.13
CA ALA A 143 5.78 -12.90 36.05
C ALA A 143 6.45 -11.52 35.93
N LYS A 144 5.69 -10.42 36.05
CA LYS A 144 6.19 -9.05 36.08
C LYS A 144 7.24 -8.86 37.18
N ARG A 145 6.90 -9.17 38.43
CA ARG A 145 7.83 -9.03 39.58
C ARG A 145 9.08 -9.90 39.44
N ALA A 146 8.96 -11.09 38.88
CA ALA A 146 10.10 -11.96 38.60
C ALA A 146 10.99 -11.38 37.50
N PHE A 147 10.39 -10.79 36.44
CA PHE A 147 11.09 -10.13 35.36
C PHE A 147 11.93 -8.95 35.86
N GLU A 148 11.36 -8.05 36.67
CA GLU A 148 12.05 -6.91 37.29
C GLU A 148 13.30 -7.34 38.06
N LYS A 149 13.27 -8.48 38.76
CA LYS A 149 14.39 -8.99 39.56
C LYS A 149 15.50 -9.64 38.74
N SER A 150 15.20 -10.08 37.53
CA SER A 150 16.09 -10.96 36.75
C SER A 150 16.78 -10.28 35.56
N CYS A 151 16.52 -9.00 35.31
CA CYS A 151 17.04 -8.27 34.13
C CYS A 151 17.97 -7.10 34.47
N SER A 152 18.70 -7.14 35.61
CA SER A 152 19.56 -6.05 36.07
C SER A 152 20.73 -5.72 35.13
N ASP A 153 21.12 -6.66 34.27
CA ASP A 153 22.33 -6.57 33.43
C ASP A 153 22.07 -5.99 32.04
N VAL A 154 20.78 -5.74 31.68
CA VAL A 154 20.41 -5.20 30.37
C VAL A 154 20.70 -3.70 30.30
N ARG A 155 21.33 -3.29 29.20
CA ARG A 155 21.59 -1.87 28.93
C ARG A 155 20.55 -1.32 27.99
N PHE A 156 19.94 -0.23 28.42
CA PHE A 156 18.95 0.50 27.61
C PHE A 156 19.54 1.83 27.11
N SER A 157 19.16 2.22 25.92
CA SER A 157 19.52 3.49 25.29
C SER A 157 18.28 4.19 24.75
N LEU A 158 18.35 5.48 24.50
CA LEU A 158 17.29 6.18 23.78
C LEU A 158 17.15 5.63 22.34
N PRO A 159 15.93 5.55 21.80
CA PRO A 159 15.70 5.04 20.47
C PRO A 159 16.36 5.94 19.41
N GLN A 160 17.04 5.32 18.44
CA GLN A 160 17.60 6.01 17.27
C GLN A 160 16.54 6.27 16.20
N ILE A 161 15.49 5.47 16.19
CA ILE A 161 14.29 5.65 15.37
C ILE A 161 13.13 5.87 16.34
N PRO A 162 12.34 6.94 16.19
CA PRO A 162 11.22 7.22 17.10
C PRO A 162 10.27 6.02 17.22
N LEU A 163 10.01 5.58 18.44
CA LEU A 163 9.15 4.44 18.74
C LEU A 163 7.85 4.93 19.40
N ILE A 164 6.72 4.36 18.97
CA ILE A 164 5.44 4.60 19.64
C ILE A 164 5.23 3.55 20.70
N SER A 165 5.09 3.99 21.95
CA SER A 165 4.91 3.13 23.12
C SER A 165 3.54 2.48 23.19
N ASN A 166 3.47 1.18 23.41
CA ASN A 166 2.20 0.47 23.66
C ASN A 166 1.54 0.92 24.97
N LEU A 167 2.29 1.38 25.94
CA LEU A 167 1.78 1.75 27.27
C LEU A 167 1.17 3.15 27.28
N THR A 168 1.66 4.07 26.43
CA THR A 168 1.19 5.46 26.39
C THR A 168 0.43 5.80 25.12
N GLY A 169 0.61 5.02 24.05
CA GLY A 169 0.04 5.29 22.73
C GLY A 169 0.65 6.51 22.04
N SER A 170 1.81 6.99 22.49
CA SER A 170 2.53 8.18 22.00
C SER A 170 4.00 7.88 21.79
N ILE A 171 4.75 8.85 21.25
CA ILE A 171 6.21 8.72 21.08
C ILE A 171 6.82 8.45 22.45
N ALA A 172 7.62 7.37 22.53
CA ALA A 172 8.36 7.00 23.71
C ALA A 172 9.46 8.02 23.99
N THR A 173 9.65 8.32 25.27
CA THR A 173 10.71 9.21 25.78
C THR A 173 11.69 8.42 26.65
N GLU A 174 12.17 8.99 27.76
CA GLU A 174 13.16 8.36 28.64
C GLU A 174 12.61 7.10 29.35
N GLU A 175 11.27 7.00 29.53
CA GLU A 175 10.65 5.89 30.24
C GLU A 175 10.97 4.53 29.64
N ILE A 176 11.16 4.45 28.31
CA ILE A 176 11.43 3.19 27.61
C ILE A 176 12.84 2.65 27.89
N THR A 177 13.70 3.49 28.45
CA THR A 177 15.07 3.11 28.84
C THR A 177 15.14 2.51 30.25
N SER A 178 13.99 2.30 30.91
CA SER A 178 13.93 1.70 32.22
C SER A 178 13.42 0.25 32.17
N LEU A 179 13.94 -0.59 33.06
CA LEU A 179 13.45 -1.96 33.24
C LEU A 179 11.98 -1.98 33.70
N ASP A 180 11.56 -0.99 34.47
CA ASP A 180 10.19 -0.85 34.96
C ASP A 180 9.18 -0.74 33.81
N TYR A 181 9.53 -0.02 32.71
CA TYR A 181 8.71 0.06 31.51
C TYR A 181 8.44 -1.34 30.93
N TRP A 182 9.48 -2.15 30.76
CA TRP A 182 9.39 -3.48 30.16
C TRP A 182 8.71 -4.49 31.07
N ALA A 183 8.79 -4.28 32.37
CA ALA A 183 8.04 -5.06 33.35
C ALA A 183 6.54 -4.69 33.32
N GLU A 184 6.20 -3.41 33.35
CA GLU A 184 4.83 -2.92 33.22
C GLU A 184 4.18 -3.39 31.92
N HIS A 185 4.95 -3.47 30.84
CA HIS A 185 4.51 -3.98 29.54
C HIS A 185 3.96 -5.42 29.56
N ILE A 186 4.35 -6.24 30.55
CA ILE A 186 3.85 -7.62 30.71
C ILE A 186 2.37 -7.66 31.08
N SER A 187 1.91 -6.72 31.93
CA SER A 187 0.60 -6.74 32.56
C SER A 187 -0.34 -5.62 32.09
N ARG A 188 0.20 -4.51 31.59
CA ARG A 188 -0.60 -3.36 31.15
C ARG A 188 -1.16 -3.52 29.73
N PRO A 189 -2.24 -2.79 29.40
CA PRO A 189 -2.87 -2.87 28.09
C PRO A 189 -2.00 -2.35 26.96
N VAL A 190 -2.15 -2.96 25.78
CA VAL A 190 -1.61 -2.47 24.52
C VAL A 190 -2.55 -1.41 23.95
N LEU A 191 -2.08 -0.17 23.82
CA LEU A 191 -2.87 0.97 23.32
C LEU A 191 -2.64 1.15 21.79
N PHE A 192 -2.90 0.09 21.02
CA PHE A 192 -2.61 0.08 19.57
C PHE A 192 -3.41 1.13 18.81
N ARG A 193 -4.72 1.25 19.08
CA ARG A 193 -5.56 2.28 18.44
C ARG A 193 -5.01 3.68 18.66
N GLN A 194 -4.68 4.03 19.91
CA GLN A 194 -4.12 5.34 20.24
C GLN A 194 -2.76 5.55 19.57
N SER A 195 -1.94 4.50 19.45
CA SER A 195 -0.66 4.54 18.75
C SER A 195 -0.82 4.88 17.27
N ILE A 196 -1.79 4.28 16.57
CA ILE A 196 -2.11 4.60 15.18
C ILE A 196 -2.68 6.02 15.05
N GLU A 197 -3.55 6.44 15.97
CA GLU A 197 -4.07 7.82 16.02
C GLU A 197 -2.94 8.84 16.17
N SER A 198 -1.93 8.56 17.01
CA SER A 198 -0.73 9.40 17.15
C SER A 198 0.08 9.49 15.85
N LEU A 199 0.28 8.37 15.16
CA LEU A 199 0.97 8.35 13.87
C LEU A 199 0.18 9.11 12.78
N ASN A 200 -1.16 8.98 12.75
CA ASN A 200 -2.00 9.75 11.84
C ASN A 200 -1.87 11.27 12.08
N GLN A 201 -1.80 11.71 13.35
CA GLN A 201 -1.59 13.12 13.71
C GLN A 201 -0.21 13.64 13.27
N LEU A 202 0.78 12.77 13.20
CA LEU A 202 2.12 13.05 12.67
C LEU A 202 2.18 13.03 11.14
N GLY A 203 1.06 12.75 10.47
CA GLY A 203 0.97 12.72 9.01
C GLY A 203 1.45 11.41 8.37
N ILE A 204 1.68 10.37 9.16
CA ILE A 204 2.10 9.06 8.64
C ILE A 204 0.91 8.38 7.98
N SER A 205 1.08 7.98 6.72
CA SER A 205 0.04 7.34 5.91
C SER A 205 0.48 6.03 5.24
N THR A 206 1.75 5.67 5.37
CA THR A 206 2.28 4.42 4.80
C THR A 206 2.81 3.52 5.92
N PHE A 207 2.32 2.30 5.96
CA PHE A 207 2.62 1.32 6.99
C PHE A 207 3.09 0.01 6.38
N LEU A 208 4.16 -0.56 6.90
CA LEU A 208 4.66 -1.88 6.54
C LEU A 208 4.65 -2.79 7.77
N GLU A 209 3.75 -3.77 7.80
CA GLU A 209 3.70 -4.76 8.86
C GLU A 209 4.81 -5.80 8.68
N ILE A 210 5.66 -5.89 9.68
CA ILE A 210 6.76 -6.84 9.76
C ILE A 210 6.32 -8.04 10.62
N GLY A 211 6.10 -9.18 10.00
CA GLY A 211 5.66 -10.37 10.71
C GLY A 211 5.22 -11.50 9.79
N PRO A 212 4.91 -12.68 10.38
CA PRO A 212 4.56 -13.88 9.61
C PRO A 212 3.14 -13.85 9.02
N HIS A 213 2.31 -12.88 9.43
CA HIS A 213 0.92 -12.74 8.98
C HIS A 213 0.40 -11.33 9.23
N PRO A 214 -0.42 -10.75 8.31
CA PRO A 214 -0.94 -9.38 8.41
C PRO A 214 -2.11 -9.29 9.40
N ALA A 215 -1.83 -9.37 10.68
CA ALA A 215 -2.83 -9.22 11.74
C ALA A 215 -3.07 -7.74 12.09
N LEU A 216 -1.99 -6.94 12.15
CA LEU A 216 -2.06 -5.53 12.52
C LEU A 216 -2.54 -4.65 11.37
N SER A 217 -2.27 -5.02 10.12
CA SER A 217 -2.76 -4.30 8.94
C SER A 217 -4.28 -4.19 8.93
N THR A 218 -4.99 -5.26 9.32
CA THR A 218 -6.47 -5.24 9.42
C THR A 218 -6.96 -4.29 10.52
N LEU A 219 -6.31 -4.32 11.69
CA LEU A 219 -6.65 -3.45 12.81
C LEU A 219 -6.26 -1.99 12.53
N GLY A 220 -5.10 -1.80 11.92
CA GLY A 220 -4.60 -0.50 11.55
C GLY A 220 -5.49 0.23 10.54
N LEU A 221 -6.00 -0.48 9.53
CA LEU A 221 -6.98 0.06 8.57
C LEU A 221 -8.24 0.60 9.26
N MET A 222 -8.69 -0.02 10.36
CA MET A 222 -9.84 0.45 11.14
C MET A 222 -9.54 1.72 11.95
N CYS A 223 -8.26 2.02 12.20
CA CYS A 223 -7.80 3.17 12.98
C CYS A 223 -7.25 4.30 12.10
N SER A 224 -6.94 4.01 10.84
CA SER A 224 -6.23 4.92 9.95
C SER A 224 -7.17 5.88 9.23
N SER A 225 -6.58 6.95 8.68
CA SER A 225 -7.24 7.82 7.71
C SER A 225 -7.61 7.06 6.42
N VAL A 226 -8.54 7.61 5.63
CA VAL A 226 -9.03 6.98 4.39
C VAL A 226 -7.91 6.69 3.38
N ASP A 227 -6.84 7.51 3.38
CA ASP A 227 -5.74 7.41 2.41
C ASP A 227 -4.56 6.57 2.91
N ALA A 228 -4.65 5.93 4.09
CA ALA A 228 -3.56 5.15 4.64
C ALA A 228 -3.32 3.86 3.85
N LYS A 229 -2.05 3.62 3.50
CA LYS A 229 -1.59 2.43 2.78
C LYS A 229 -0.97 1.45 3.76
N TRP A 230 -1.46 0.23 3.75
CA TRP A 230 -0.95 -0.85 4.57
C TRP A 230 -0.36 -1.96 3.72
N TYR A 231 0.91 -2.25 3.94
CA TYR A 231 1.66 -3.34 3.32
C TYR A 231 2.07 -4.36 4.38
N HIS A 232 2.46 -5.54 3.96
CA HIS A 232 2.89 -6.59 4.90
C HIS A 232 4.00 -7.46 4.29
N SER A 233 4.84 -8.01 5.15
CA SER A 233 5.96 -8.85 4.75
C SER A 233 5.51 -10.22 4.28
N LEU A 234 4.81 -10.95 5.14
CA LEU A 234 4.40 -12.33 4.87
C LEU A 234 2.91 -12.52 5.10
N ASN A 235 2.35 -13.53 4.43
CA ASN A 235 0.97 -13.95 4.64
C ASN A 235 0.89 -15.48 4.56
N ARG A 236 0.46 -16.13 5.64
CA ARG A 236 0.31 -17.60 5.72
C ARG A 236 -0.64 -18.22 4.67
N LYS A 237 -1.42 -17.39 3.96
CA LYS A 237 -2.37 -17.81 2.92
C LYS A 237 -1.80 -17.74 1.51
N SER A 238 -0.58 -17.26 1.34
CA SER A 238 0.10 -17.13 0.05
C SER A 238 1.54 -17.63 0.15
N GLU A 239 2.18 -17.88 -0.97
CA GLU A 239 3.61 -18.11 -1.04
C GLU A 239 4.36 -16.92 -0.46
N ASN A 240 5.42 -17.18 0.31
CA ASN A 240 6.16 -16.13 1.02
C ASN A 240 6.72 -15.07 0.06
N TRP A 241 7.28 -15.48 -1.06
CA TRP A 241 7.83 -14.57 -2.06
C TRP A 241 6.76 -13.75 -2.79
N ASP A 242 5.56 -14.28 -3.00
CA ASP A 242 4.47 -13.54 -3.62
C ASP A 242 4.07 -12.32 -2.79
N SER A 243 3.98 -12.50 -1.45
CA SER A 243 3.70 -11.40 -0.53
C SER A 243 4.81 -10.35 -0.55
N ILE A 244 6.08 -10.78 -0.47
CA ILE A 244 7.25 -9.90 -0.46
C ILE A 244 7.34 -9.13 -1.78
N ILE A 245 7.28 -9.81 -2.94
CA ILE A 245 7.38 -9.18 -4.26
C ILE A 245 6.24 -8.19 -4.50
N SER A 246 5.01 -8.54 -4.08
CA SER A 246 3.87 -7.62 -4.18
C SER A 246 4.11 -6.34 -3.38
N THR A 247 4.69 -6.45 -2.19
CA THR A 247 5.02 -5.29 -1.36
C THR A 247 6.20 -4.51 -1.93
N VAL A 248 7.26 -5.18 -2.39
CA VAL A 248 8.40 -4.55 -3.10
C VAL A 248 7.93 -3.73 -4.30
N SER A 249 7.05 -4.31 -5.13
CA SER A 249 6.50 -3.61 -6.30
C SER A 249 5.80 -2.30 -5.92
N LYS A 250 4.99 -2.32 -4.86
CA LYS A 250 4.24 -1.13 -4.40
C LYS A 250 5.14 -0.07 -3.76
N LEU A 251 6.16 -0.47 -3.00
CA LEU A 251 7.15 0.45 -2.42
C LEU A 251 8.06 1.04 -3.51
N ALA A 252 8.32 0.31 -4.59
CA ALA A 252 9.09 0.82 -5.72
C ALA A 252 8.37 1.94 -6.49
N GLU A 253 7.03 1.93 -6.53
CA GLU A 253 6.23 3.01 -7.16
C GLU A 253 6.42 4.37 -6.46
N THR A 254 6.74 4.36 -5.18
CA THR A 254 6.94 5.55 -4.34
C THR A 254 8.42 5.83 -4.04
N ASN A 255 9.36 5.03 -4.58
CA ASN A 255 10.80 5.05 -4.30
C ASN A 255 11.15 4.80 -2.82
N ASP A 256 10.29 4.09 -2.09
CA ASP A 256 10.51 3.73 -0.68
C ASP A 256 11.38 2.48 -0.50
N ILE A 257 11.97 1.95 -1.58
CA ILE A 257 12.86 0.78 -1.60
C ILE A 257 13.95 0.92 -2.66
N ASP A 258 15.16 0.44 -2.35
CA ASP A 258 16.26 0.35 -3.29
C ASP A 258 16.23 -0.99 -4.04
N LEU A 259 15.74 -0.98 -5.28
CA LEU A 259 15.67 -2.16 -6.14
C LEU A 259 17.06 -2.73 -6.48
N LYS A 260 18.14 -1.92 -6.44
CA LYS A 260 19.50 -2.43 -6.65
C LYS A 260 19.97 -3.23 -5.42
N ALA A 261 19.63 -2.76 -4.24
CA ALA A 261 19.89 -3.48 -3.01
C ALA A 261 19.06 -4.78 -2.92
N PHE A 262 17.80 -4.75 -3.35
CA PHE A 262 16.94 -5.92 -3.44
C PHE A 262 17.52 -7.02 -4.37
N ASP A 263 18.06 -6.61 -5.51
CA ASP A 263 18.60 -7.52 -6.53
C ASP A 263 20.10 -7.87 -6.34
N ARG A 264 20.79 -7.26 -5.37
CA ARG A 264 22.25 -7.31 -5.20
C ARG A 264 22.81 -8.72 -5.17
N ASP A 265 22.12 -9.64 -4.52
CA ASP A 265 22.60 -11.02 -4.28
C ASP A 265 22.23 -11.98 -5.43
N TYR A 266 21.60 -11.49 -6.49
CA TYR A 266 21.20 -12.29 -7.64
C TYR A 266 22.01 -11.92 -8.89
N PRO A 267 22.58 -12.88 -9.62
CA PRO A 267 23.20 -12.60 -10.91
C PRO A 267 22.13 -12.17 -11.91
N ARG A 268 22.22 -10.92 -12.36
CA ARG A 268 21.30 -10.35 -13.35
C ARG A 268 22.03 -10.07 -14.64
N HIS A 269 21.40 -10.40 -15.75
CA HIS A 269 21.86 -10.06 -17.08
C HIS A 269 20.82 -9.15 -17.74
N LYS A 270 21.30 -8.16 -18.50
CA LYS A 270 20.42 -7.32 -19.30
C LYS A 270 19.73 -8.20 -20.35
N ALA A 271 18.43 -8.36 -20.26
CA ALA A 271 17.64 -9.06 -21.27
C ALA A 271 17.38 -8.11 -22.44
N GLU A 272 17.46 -8.65 -23.66
CA GLU A 272 16.94 -7.97 -24.83
C GLU A 272 15.40 -8.05 -24.79
N LEU A 273 14.76 -6.92 -24.58
CA LEU A 273 13.31 -6.83 -24.62
C LEU A 273 12.87 -6.56 -26.06
N PRO A 274 11.71 -7.09 -26.50
CA PRO A 274 11.12 -6.67 -27.76
C PRO A 274 10.88 -5.16 -27.72
N THR A 275 11.12 -4.52 -28.87
CA THR A 275 10.79 -3.10 -29.03
C THR A 275 9.29 -2.88 -28.91
N TYR A 276 8.89 -1.62 -28.77
CA TYR A 276 7.48 -1.25 -28.78
C TYR A 276 6.80 -1.84 -30.04
N PRO A 277 5.69 -2.57 -29.91
CA PRO A 277 4.99 -3.16 -31.04
C PRO A 277 4.23 -2.05 -31.79
N PHE A 278 4.96 -1.36 -32.67
CA PHE A 278 4.31 -0.38 -33.53
C PHE A 278 3.24 -1.02 -34.39
N ASP A 279 2.15 -0.30 -34.63
CA ASP A 279 1.19 -0.68 -35.64
C ASP A 279 1.88 -0.67 -37.02
N THR A 280 1.88 -1.84 -37.66
CA THR A 280 2.52 -2.05 -38.96
C THR A 280 1.61 -1.71 -40.13
N THR A 281 0.42 -1.16 -39.87
CA THR A 281 -0.45 -0.67 -40.93
C THR A 281 0.25 0.41 -41.70
N SER A 282 0.48 0.15 -43.00
CA SER A 282 1.15 1.12 -43.89
C SER A 282 0.20 2.26 -44.25
N TYR A 283 0.54 3.46 -43.79
CA TYR A 283 -0.16 4.70 -44.17
C TYR A 283 0.58 5.43 -45.27
N TRP A 284 1.53 4.75 -45.93
CA TRP A 284 2.30 5.35 -47.04
C TRP A 284 1.38 5.47 -48.24
N LEU A 285 1.44 6.65 -48.90
CA LEU A 285 0.75 6.82 -50.18
C LEU A 285 1.45 5.92 -51.21
N GLU A 286 0.72 4.97 -51.76
CA GLU A 286 1.22 4.15 -52.83
C GLU A 286 1.54 5.06 -54.04
N PRO A 287 2.75 4.95 -54.64
CA PRO A 287 3.03 5.66 -55.87
C PRO A 287 2.02 5.18 -56.89
N LEU A 288 1.29 6.14 -57.46
CA LEU A 288 0.36 5.82 -58.55
C LEU A 288 1.11 5.04 -59.62
N PRO A 289 0.55 3.89 -60.12
CA PRO A 289 1.21 3.12 -61.14
C PRO A 289 1.43 4.04 -62.37
N THR A 290 2.67 4.19 -62.76
CA THR A 290 3.06 4.89 -63.96
C THR A 290 2.59 4.10 -65.18
N GLN A 291 1.30 4.02 -65.41
CA GLN A 291 0.75 3.60 -66.71
C GLN A 291 0.85 4.82 -67.65
N ARG A 292 1.86 4.77 -68.53
CA ARG A 292 1.75 5.47 -69.82
C ARG A 292 0.54 4.95 -70.56
N GLN A 293 -0.61 5.49 -70.27
CA GLN A 293 -1.79 5.35 -71.11
C GLN A 293 -2.22 6.72 -71.61
N SER A 294 -2.41 6.75 -72.92
CA SER A 294 -2.89 7.84 -73.71
C SER A 294 -3.88 8.77 -73.00
N ARG A 295 -3.62 10.04 -73.18
CA ARG A 295 -4.46 11.16 -72.81
C ARG A 295 -5.94 10.92 -73.12
N SER A 296 -6.71 10.45 -72.18
CA SER A 296 -8.06 10.96 -72.00
C SER A 296 -8.00 11.74 -70.68
N GLN A 297 -8.31 13.01 -70.74
CA GLN A 297 -8.38 13.92 -69.61
C GLN A 297 -9.49 13.42 -68.66
N SER A 298 -9.17 12.57 -67.71
CA SER A 298 -9.94 12.43 -66.52
C SER A 298 -9.16 13.08 -65.38
N ASN A 299 -9.49 14.32 -65.07
CA ASN A 299 -9.01 15.09 -63.97
C ASN A 299 -9.13 14.27 -62.69
N ARG A 300 -8.00 13.80 -62.12
CA ARG A 300 -7.87 13.28 -60.75
C ARG A 300 -7.72 14.39 -59.70
N SER A 301 -8.06 15.62 -60.07
CA SER A 301 -8.15 16.76 -59.16
C SER A 301 -9.42 16.62 -58.36
N LEU A 302 -9.38 16.87 -57.04
CA LEU A 302 -10.57 17.04 -56.21
C LEU A 302 -11.44 18.20 -56.69
N LEU A 303 -10.85 19.11 -57.51
CA LEU A 303 -11.54 20.17 -58.20
C LEU A 303 -12.34 19.58 -59.40
N GLY A 304 -13.62 19.71 -59.39
CA GLY A 304 -14.50 19.20 -60.42
C GLY A 304 -14.48 20.03 -61.72
N LYS A 305 -15.60 20.14 -62.39
CA LYS A 305 -15.71 20.81 -63.69
C LYS A 305 -15.89 22.33 -63.53
N ALA A 306 -15.22 23.11 -64.38
CA ALA A 306 -15.50 24.53 -64.46
C ALA A 306 -16.92 24.74 -65.08
N ILE A 307 -17.71 25.55 -64.42
CA ILE A 307 -19.05 25.94 -64.92
C ILE A 307 -18.89 27.21 -65.75
N PRO A 308 -19.16 27.19 -67.04
CA PRO A 308 -19.11 28.38 -67.86
C PRO A 308 -20.27 29.33 -67.53
N LEU A 309 -19.99 30.46 -66.97
CA LEU A 309 -20.96 31.52 -66.67
C LEU A 309 -20.75 32.70 -67.63
N ALA A 310 -21.82 33.08 -68.33
CA ALA A 310 -21.76 34.15 -69.36
C ALA A 310 -21.70 35.57 -68.78
N THR A 311 -21.92 35.75 -67.46
CA THR A 311 -22.18 37.06 -66.89
C THR A 311 -21.24 37.48 -65.75
N VAL A 312 -20.28 36.61 -65.35
CA VAL A 312 -19.35 36.93 -64.26
C VAL A 312 -17.92 36.69 -64.65
N SER A 313 -17.02 37.51 -64.18
CA SER A 313 -15.57 37.41 -64.40
C SER A 313 -14.89 36.34 -63.51
N HIS A 314 -15.64 35.67 -62.67
CA HIS A 314 -15.15 34.64 -61.77
C HIS A 314 -15.31 33.26 -62.39
N LYS A 315 -14.31 32.38 -62.13
CA LYS A 315 -14.42 30.96 -62.47
C LYS A 315 -15.07 30.22 -61.31
N ILE A 316 -16.08 29.42 -61.58
CA ILE A 316 -16.78 28.58 -60.61
C ILE A 316 -16.54 27.13 -60.99
N PHE A 317 -16.25 26.29 -60.01
CA PHE A 317 -16.02 24.87 -60.18
C PHE A 317 -17.06 24.10 -59.35
N GLU A 318 -17.62 23.05 -59.96
CA GLU A 318 -18.53 22.10 -59.28
C GLU A 318 -17.81 20.78 -59.13
N SER A 319 -17.73 20.30 -57.88
CA SER A 319 -17.09 19.04 -57.49
C SER A 319 -18.10 18.12 -56.83
N GLU A 320 -18.20 16.91 -57.31
CA GLU A 320 -18.91 15.83 -56.65
C GLU A 320 -17.90 14.91 -55.97
N LEU A 321 -18.00 14.80 -54.63
CA LEU A 321 -17.01 14.11 -53.84
C LEU A 321 -17.68 12.87 -53.18
N ASP A 322 -17.41 11.68 -53.77
CA ASP A 322 -17.93 10.41 -53.28
C ASP A 322 -16.90 9.77 -52.31
N PRO A 323 -17.26 9.56 -51.02
CA PRO A 323 -16.37 8.89 -50.07
C PRO A 323 -16.05 7.43 -50.44
N ILE A 324 -16.85 6.79 -51.29
CA ILE A 324 -16.62 5.42 -51.75
C ILE A 324 -15.48 5.38 -52.75
N GLU A 325 -15.45 6.38 -53.65
CA GLU A 325 -14.44 6.47 -54.72
C GLU A 325 -13.16 7.19 -54.30
N LEU A 326 -13.23 8.04 -53.23
CA LEU A 326 -12.15 8.83 -52.76
C LEU A 326 -11.71 8.40 -51.36
N PRO A 327 -10.66 7.54 -51.23
CA PRO A 327 -10.20 7.03 -49.92
C PRO A 327 -9.86 8.12 -48.91
N VAL A 328 -9.31 9.27 -49.37
CA VAL A 328 -8.97 10.41 -48.54
C VAL A 328 -10.18 11.03 -47.82
N LEU A 329 -11.36 10.87 -48.35
CA LEU A 329 -12.62 11.31 -47.71
C LEU A 329 -13.20 10.21 -46.82
N ARG A 330 -13.09 8.96 -47.26
CA ARG A 330 -13.61 7.80 -46.53
C ARG A 330 -13.01 7.67 -45.13
N ASP A 331 -11.71 7.94 -45.04
CA ASP A 331 -10.94 7.72 -43.81
C ASP A 331 -10.89 8.98 -42.91
N HIS A 332 -11.41 10.13 -43.34
CA HIS A 332 -11.49 11.37 -42.58
C HIS A 332 -12.91 11.60 -42.07
N LEU A 333 -13.22 11.02 -40.91
CA LEU A 333 -14.54 11.04 -40.29
C LEU A 333 -14.58 11.99 -39.09
N ILE A 334 -15.60 12.83 -39.03
CA ILE A 334 -15.98 13.59 -37.82
C ILE A 334 -17.38 13.15 -37.43
N ASN A 335 -17.53 12.58 -36.22
CA ASN A 335 -18.79 12.00 -35.74
C ASN A 335 -19.40 10.98 -36.72
N ASN A 336 -18.57 10.11 -37.32
CA ASN A 336 -18.93 9.12 -38.35
C ASN A 336 -19.48 9.72 -39.67
N VAL A 337 -19.26 11.00 -39.90
CA VAL A 337 -19.61 11.66 -41.18
C VAL A 337 -18.32 11.97 -41.93
N PRO A 338 -18.19 11.55 -43.21
CA PRO A 338 -17.04 11.93 -44.05
C PRO A 338 -17.00 13.45 -44.25
N VAL A 339 -15.84 14.04 -43.96
CA VAL A 339 -15.64 15.49 -44.07
C VAL A 339 -14.38 15.77 -44.87
N VAL A 340 -14.44 16.76 -45.76
CA VAL A 340 -13.24 17.21 -46.51
C VAL A 340 -12.25 17.82 -45.56
N SER A 341 -11.03 17.27 -45.49
CA SER A 341 -9.94 17.80 -44.67
C SER A 341 -9.47 19.17 -45.16
N ALA A 342 -8.84 19.96 -44.26
CA ALA A 342 -8.25 21.23 -44.63
C ALA A 342 -7.22 21.06 -45.80
N ALA A 343 -6.43 19.99 -45.80
CA ALA A 343 -5.51 19.65 -46.88
C ALA A 343 -6.24 19.37 -48.18
N GLY A 344 -7.40 18.71 -48.16
CA GLY A 344 -8.26 18.50 -49.32
C GLY A 344 -8.77 19.82 -49.91
N MET A 345 -9.28 20.72 -49.05
CA MET A 345 -9.71 22.05 -49.46
C MET A 345 -8.57 22.89 -50.08
N MET A 346 -7.40 22.85 -49.47
CA MET A 346 -6.21 23.50 -49.99
C MET A 346 -5.79 22.95 -51.37
N SER A 347 -5.86 21.63 -51.57
CA SER A 347 -5.61 20.97 -52.83
C SER A 347 -6.58 21.45 -53.92
N MET A 348 -7.88 21.57 -53.60
CA MET A 348 -8.89 22.11 -54.49
C MET A 348 -8.60 23.58 -54.87
N MET A 349 -8.22 24.40 -53.89
CA MET A 349 -7.86 25.82 -54.14
C MET A 349 -6.62 25.93 -55.06
N LEU A 350 -5.58 25.13 -54.82
CA LEU A 350 -4.39 25.08 -55.63
C LEU A 350 -4.73 24.71 -57.10
N SER A 351 -5.52 23.64 -57.28
CA SER A 351 -5.95 23.21 -58.61
C SER A 351 -6.79 24.29 -59.31
N ALA A 352 -7.62 25.02 -58.57
CA ALA A 352 -8.44 26.10 -59.17
C ALA A 352 -7.55 27.29 -59.60
N VAL A 353 -6.51 27.62 -58.86
CA VAL A 353 -5.55 28.67 -59.23
C VAL A 353 -4.73 28.23 -60.44
N GLU A 354 -4.22 27.02 -60.50
CA GLU A 354 -3.47 26.45 -61.62
C GLU A 354 -4.29 26.48 -62.94
N GLU A 355 -5.55 26.08 -62.82
CA GLU A 355 -6.45 26.09 -63.99
C GLU A 355 -6.88 27.50 -64.41
N SER A 356 -6.80 28.44 -63.48
CA SER A 356 -7.17 29.83 -63.76
C SER A 356 -6.01 30.69 -64.28
N SER A 357 -4.77 30.31 -64.00
CA SER A 357 -3.56 31.06 -64.34
C SER A 357 -2.49 30.11 -64.89
N PRO A 358 -2.50 29.76 -66.18
CA PRO A 358 -1.60 28.78 -66.77
C PRO A 358 -0.13 29.27 -66.87
N GLU A 359 0.19 30.50 -66.53
CA GLU A 359 1.55 31.01 -66.46
C GLU A 359 2.13 30.88 -65.08
N ASN A 360 3.34 30.33 -64.97
CA ASN A 360 4.10 30.00 -63.75
C ASN A 360 4.10 31.08 -62.65
N HIS A 361 3.12 31.12 -61.82
CA HIS A 361 3.09 31.98 -60.64
C HIS A 361 3.40 31.15 -59.40
N ARG A 362 4.37 31.62 -58.61
CA ARG A 362 4.69 31.03 -57.31
C ARG A 362 3.60 31.43 -56.31
N ILE A 363 2.85 30.45 -55.84
CA ILE A 363 1.79 30.66 -54.86
C ILE A 363 2.45 30.70 -53.47
N THR A 364 2.26 31.78 -52.72
CA THR A 364 2.62 31.90 -51.28
C THR A 364 1.36 32.02 -50.47
N TRP A 365 1.33 31.30 -49.35
CA TRP A 365 0.24 31.40 -48.37
C TRP A 365 0.62 32.40 -47.31
N GLU A 366 -0.24 33.36 -46.97
CA GLU A 366 -0.16 34.22 -45.81
C GLU A 366 -1.10 33.73 -44.68
#